data_6de54702823f96ee09aa4f6dc7992aac
#
_entry.id   6de54702823f96ee09aa4f6dc7992aac
#
_cell.length_a   1.000
_cell.length_b   1.000
_cell.length_c   1.000
_cell.angle_alpha   90.00
_cell.angle_beta   90.00
_cell.angle_gamma   90.00
#
_symmetry.space_group_name_H-M   'P 1'
#
loop_
_entity.id
_entity.type
_entity.pdbx_description
1 polymer ?
#
loop_
_entity_poly.entity_id
_entity_poly.type
_entity_poly.pdbx_seq_one_letter_code
_entity_poly.pdbx_strand_id
1 'polypeptide(L)'
;MNQHDTRTTPLIHIAHEWLTEWGGSEDVVRAMLECLPEAKLSATINFLSRFKVADIQTTFLQRMPFVEKWFWNYLPLTPLAVESLDLSDADIIVSSSHAFAKGVLTTAEQLHISYVHSPMRYAWDLHFQYLRDYGLDTGIKGHLARWMFHRLRLWDRQTANNVDLFLANSDHVRQRIWRTYRRPARVLYPPVKVEKFGLQREKDDYYVSVSRLVSYKRMELIVEAFRAMPRRKLVVIGDGPQMRSLQAHCPPNVTLMGWQPDEVVREYLANARAFVFAAHEDFGISPVEAQACGTPVIAYGAGGSVETVRDVRTRPEPTGLLFEHQTAASLAQAVEAFEKLAVRIEPDACRRWAETFSEARFARQFKALIETSWDEWKSNPQSLEARIIGPLSNRQPTQEARP
;
A
#
# COMPACT_ATOMS: atom_id res chain seq x y z
N MET A 1 40.94 -14.18 11.79
CA MET A 1 40.40 -14.60 13.11
C MET A 1 39.31 -13.60 13.43
N ASN A 2 38.09 -13.90 13.00
CA ASN A 2 36.93 -13.03 13.22
C ASN A 2 36.53 -13.14 14.70
N GLN A 3 36.50 -12.01 15.39
CA GLN A 3 35.83 -11.90 16.66
C GLN A 3 34.33 -12.18 16.42
N HIS A 4 33.90 -13.41 16.71
CA HIS A 4 32.47 -13.68 16.81
C HIS A 4 31.90 -12.77 17.90
N ASP A 5 31.20 -11.75 17.44
CA ASP A 5 30.45 -10.83 18.31
C ASP A 5 29.46 -11.66 19.14
N THR A 6 29.61 -11.60 20.45
CA THR A 6 28.81 -12.36 21.42
C THR A 6 27.39 -11.77 21.59
N ARG A 7 26.91 -10.99 20.64
CA ARG A 7 25.56 -10.44 20.66
C ARG A 7 24.52 -11.55 20.54
N THR A 8 23.66 -11.66 21.53
CA THR A 8 22.55 -12.62 21.56
C THR A 8 21.38 -12.18 20.69
N THR A 9 21.29 -10.89 20.38
CA THR A 9 20.21 -10.28 19.60
C THR A 9 20.77 -9.73 18.28
N PRO A 10 20.17 -10.07 17.10
CA PRO A 10 20.64 -9.57 15.82
C PRO A 10 20.43 -8.05 15.70
N LEU A 11 21.40 -7.37 15.08
CA LEU A 11 21.27 -5.98 14.70
C LEU A 11 20.40 -5.86 13.44
N ILE A 12 19.29 -5.15 13.55
CA ILE A 12 18.33 -5.00 12.46
C ILE A 12 18.43 -3.60 11.86
N HIS A 13 18.46 -3.53 10.53
CA HIS A 13 18.46 -2.29 9.79
C HIS A 13 17.24 -2.23 8.86
N ILE A 14 16.42 -1.19 8.98
CA ILE A 14 15.30 -0.95 8.08
C ILE A 14 15.75 0.04 7.00
N ALA A 15 15.67 -0.37 5.74
CA ALA A 15 15.94 0.48 4.58
C ALA A 15 14.61 0.89 3.93
N HIS A 16 14.39 2.19 3.75
CA HIS A 16 13.20 2.73 3.10
C HIS A 16 13.57 3.54 1.86
N GLU A 17 12.58 3.85 1.02
CA GLU A 17 12.78 4.59 -0.24
C GLU A 17 13.21 6.04 0.03
N TRP A 18 12.22 6.87 0.34
CA TRP A 18 12.36 8.29 0.63
C TRP A 18 11.32 8.71 1.69
N LEU A 19 11.72 9.61 2.54
CA LEU A 19 10.90 10.15 3.63
C LEU A 19 10.58 11.62 3.31
N THR A 20 9.63 11.83 2.38
CA THR A 20 9.25 13.17 1.88
C THR A 20 7.86 13.60 2.31
N GLU A 21 6.91 12.69 2.30
CA GLU A 21 5.53 12.90 2.73
C GLU A 21 5.09 11.74 3.60
N TRP A 22 4.21 11.99 4.56
CA TRP A 22 3.66 10.92 5.38
C TRP A 22 2.53 10.20 4.64
N GLY A 23 2.66 8.90 4.50
CA GLY A 23 1.69 8.05 3.81
C GLY A 23 1.61 6.64 4.41
N GLY A 24 0.95 5.74 3.70
CA GLY A 24 0.76 4.36 4.17
C GLY A 24 2.06 3.56 4.29
N SER A 25 3.06 3.82 3.45
CA SER A 25 4.38 3.16 3.53
C SER A 25 5.15 3.61 4.76
N GLU A 26 5.09 4.89 5.10
CA GLU A 26 5.71 5.48 6.29
C GLU A 26 5.05 5.00 7.58
N ASP A 27 3.72 4.79 7.57
CA ASP A 27 3.01 4.15 8.69
C ASP A 27 3.47 2.70 8.90
N VAL A 28 3.77 1.96 7.83
CA VAL A 28 4.34 0.60 7.95
C VAL A 28 5.74 0.65 8.56
N VAL A 29 6.62 1.55 8.09
CA VAL A 29 7.98 1.72 8.64
C VAL A 29 7.90 2.12 10.12
N ARG A 30 7.01 3.04 10.50
CA ARG A 30 6.77 3.40 11.89
C ARG A 30 6.38 2.18 12.73
N ALA A 31 5.43 1.38 12.25
CA ALA A 31 4.98 0.18 12.96
C ALA A 31 6.10 -0.88 13.07
N MET A 32 6.95 -1.01 12.06
CA MET A 32 8.15 -1.87 12.12
C MET A 32 9.13 -1.39 13.19
N LEU A 33 9.42 -0.08 13.26
CA LEU A 33 10.30 0.50 14.29
C LEU A 33 9.71 0.38 15.69
N GLU A 34 8.40 0.51 15.86
CA GLU A 34 7.74 0.28 17.15
C GLU A 34 7.83 -1.19 17.62
N CYS A 35 7.87 -2.14 16.67
CA CYS A 35 8.10 -3.55 16.98
C CYS A 35 9.58 -3.86 17.28
N LEU A 36 10.48 -3.09 16.71
CA LEU A 36 11.94 -3.30 16.73
C LEU A 36 12.63 -2.00 17.15
N PRO A 37 12.52 -1.59 18.43
CA PRO A 37 12.97 -0.26 18.88
C PRO A 37 14.49 -0.03 18.76
N GLU A 38 15.30 -1.10 18.70
CA GLU A 38 16.74 -1.04 18.49
C GLU A 38 17.15 -1.02 17.01
N ALA A 39 16.17 -1.13 16.08
CA ALA A 39 16.48 -1.13 14.65
C ALA A 39 16.90 0.27 14.18
N LYS A 40 17.94 0.30 13.34
CA LYS A 40 18.36 1.51 12.64
C LYS A 40 17.47 1.76 11.42
N LEU A 41 17.37 3.01 11.00
CA LEU A 41 16.62 3.41 9.80
C LEU A 41 17.54 4.10 8.79
N SER A 42 17.43 3.70 7.53
CA SER A 42 18.05 4.39 6.39
C SER A 42 17.02 4.70 5.31
N ALA A 43 17.22 5.81 4.61
CA ALA A 43 16.41 6.19 3.45
C ALA A 43 17.29 6.88 2.40
N THR A 44 16.84 6.93 1.15
CA THR A 44 17.58 7.67 0.11
C THR A 44 17.65 9.16 0.40
N ILE A 45 16.54 9.74 0.86
CA ILE A 45 16.40 11.13 1.33
C ILE A 45 15.41 11.17 2.50
N ASN A 46 15.58 12.16 3.39
CA ASN A 46 14.71 12.37 4.55
C ASN A 46 14.41 13.85 4.76
N PHE A 47 13.12 14.23 4.70
CA PHE A 47 12.58 15.53 5.04
C PHE A 47 11.49 15.44 6.11
N LEU A 48 11.28 14.25 6.70
CA LEU A 48 10.30 14.01 7.76
C LEU A 48 10.96 14.01 9.14
N SER A 49 10.56 14.93 10.01
CA SER A 49 11.01 15.01 11.40
C SER A 49 10.24 14.12 12.39
N ARG A 50 9.27 13.33 11.90
CA ARG A 50 8.32 12.59 12.76
C ARG A 50 8.80 11.21 13.23
N PHE A 51 9.85 10.67 12.64
CA PHE A 51 10.42 9.40 13.10
C PHE A 51 11.24 9.63 14.36
N LYS A 52 10.91 8.91 15.43
CA LYS A 52 11.64 8.93 16.71
C LYS A 52 12.86 8.00 16.66
N VAL A 53 13.70 8.19 15.66
CA VAL A 53 14.99 7.49 15.52
C VAL A 53 16.08 8.54 15.64
N ALA A 54 17.10 8.27 16.43
CA ALA A 54 18.14 9.24 16.76
C ALA A 54 18.90 9.75 15.52
N ASP A 55 19.25 8.82 14.61
CA ASP A 55 19.95 9.13 13.37
C ASP A 55 19.37 8.30 12.21
N ILE A 56 18.85 8.99 11.20
CA ILE A 56 18.42 8.37 9.95
C ILE A 56 19.54 8.55 8.93
N GLN A 57 20.18 7.45 8.55
CA GLN A 57 21.19 7.46 7.50
C GLN A 57 20.55 7.82 6.16
N THR A 58 21.13 8.79 5.43
CA THR A 58 20.68 9.19 4.11
C THR A 58 21.80 9.08 3.09
N THR A 59 21.47 9.09 1.80
CA THR A 59 22.42 8.97 0.71
C THR A 59 22.95 10.34 0.24
N PHE A 60 23.85 10.34 -0.72
CA PHE A 60 24.32 11.57 -1.36
C PHE A 60 23.20 12.39 -2.00
N LEU A 61 22.05 11.77 -2.35
CA LEU A 61 20.90 12.49 -2.90
C LEU A 61 20.36 13.55 -1.94
N GLN A 62 20.47 13.34 -0.62
CA GLN A 62 20.04 14.32 0.39
C GLN A 62 20.70 15.70 0.21
N ARG A 63 21.92 15.72 -0.35
CA ARG A 63 22.73 16.95 -0.56
C ARG A 63 22.58 17.53 -1.97
N MET A 64 21.77 16.92 -2.84
CA MET A 64 21.60 17.40 -4.22
C MET A 64 20.74 18.68 -4.24
N PRO A 65 21.02 19.62 -5.18
CA PRO A 65 20.28 20.88 -5.28
C PRO A 65 18.78 20.63 -5.48
N PHE A 66 17.94 21.34 -4.73
CA PHE A 66 16.48 21.31 -4.86
C PHE A 66 15.83 19.92 -4.76
N VAL A 67 16.50 18.93 -4.17
CA VAL A 67 16.02 17.54 -4.08
C VAL A 67 14.69 17.43 -3.33
N GLU A 68 14.46 18.24 -2.32
CA GLU A 68 13.20 18.29 -1.57
C GLU A 68 11.99 18.58 -2.48
N LYS A 69 12.15 19.49 -3.43
CA LYS A 69 11.09 19.92 -4.34
C LYS A 69 11.01 19.06 -5.61
N TRP A 70 12.15 18.57 -6.10
CA TRP A 70 12.26 17.92 -7.41
C TRP A 70 12.97 16.57 -7.34
N PHE A 71 12.78 15.80 -6.27
CA PHE A 71 13.44 14.49 -6.12
C PHE A 71 13.13 13.51 -7.27
N TRP A 72 11.97 13.63 -7.92
CA TRP A 72 11.63 12.86 -9.11
C TRP A 72 12.59 13.04 -10.28
N ASN A 73 13.26 14.19 -10.36
CA ASN A 73 14.28 14.43 -11.40
C ASN A 73 15.55 13.60 -11.14
N TYR A 74 15.77 13.16 -9.91
CA TYR A 74 16.90 12.33 -9.52
C TYR A 74 16.61 10.83 -9.58
N LEU A 75 15.43 10.44 -10.07
CA LEU A 75 15.03 9.03 -10.22
C LEU A 75 16.07 8.15 -10.93
N PRO A 76 16.79 8.61 -12.00
CA PRO A 76 17.84 7.83 -12.63
C PRO A 76 19.04 7.53 -11.73
N LEU A 77 19.30 8.33 -10.70
CA LEU A 77 20.40 8.17 -9.75
C LEU A 77 20.00 7.36 -8.50
N THR A 78 18.71 7.10 -8.30
CA THR A 78 18.22 6.39 -7.10
C THR A 78 18.77 4.97 -6.98
N PRO A 79 18.96 4.18 -8.06
CA PRO A 79 19.65 2.90 -7.96
C PRO A 79 21.02 3.01 -7.29
N LEU A 80 21.88 3.92 -7.78
CA LEU A 80 23.21 4.16 -7.23
C LEU A 80 23.13 4.67 -5.77
N ALA A 81 22.14 5.50 -5.47
CA ALA A 81 21.96 6.03 -4.12
C ALA A 81 21.62 4.92 -3.12
N VAL A 82 20.70 4.03 -3.46
CA VAL A 82 20.34 2.88 -2.61
C VAL A 82 21.54 1.94 -2.42
N GLU A 83 22.28 1.65 -3.47
CA GLU A 83 23.50 0.82 -3.41
C GLU A 83 24.64 1.47 -2.60
N SER A 84 24.58 2.80 -2.37
CA SER A 84 25.59 3.52 -1.56
C SER A 84 25.30 3.52 -0.05
N LEU A 85 24.16 2.96 0.39
CA LEU A 85 23.88 2.78 1.80
C LEU A 85 24.78 1.69 2.38
N ASP A 86 25.60 2.05 3.35
CA ASP A 86 26.42 1.08 4.07
C ASP A 86 25.60 0.45 5.21
N LEU A 87 25.21 -0.79 5.01
CA LEU A 87 24.45 -1.60 5.98
C LEU A 87 25.28 -2.79 6.48
N SER A 88 26.61 -2.72 6.34
CA SER A 88 27.52 -3.85 6.62
C SER A 88 27.55 -4.27 8.09
N ASP A 89 27.09 -3.42 9.00
CA ASP A 89 27.01 -3.70 10.43
C ASP A 89 25.71 -4.45 10.84
N ALA A 90 24.75 -4.61 9.94
CA ALA A 90 23.49 -5.29 10.20
C ALA A 90 23.60 -6.82 10.05
N ASP A 91 22.90 -7.56 10.89
CA ASP A 91 22.67 -8.99 10.73
C ASP A 91 21.41 -9.27 9.88
N ILE A 92 20.39 -8.43 10.06
CA ILE A 92 19.12 -8.51 9.31
C ILE A 92 18.84 -7.17 8.66
N ILE A 93 18.56 -7.19 7.38
CA ILE A 93 18.11 -6.02 6.61
C ILE A 93 16.64 -6.21 6.25
N VAL A 94 15.81 -5.24 6.61
CA VAL A 94 14.39 -5.19 6.21
C VAL A 94 14.19 -4.03 5.25
N SER A 95 14.04 -4.31 3.96
CA SER A 95 13.72 -3.26 2.98
C SER A 95 12.22 -3.05 2.87
N SER A 96 11.74 -1.83 3.19
CA SER A 96 10.35 -1.38 2.96
C SER A 96 10.28 -0.74 1.57
N SER A 97 9.83 -1.51 0.56
CA SER A 97 10.07 -1.19 -0.84
C SER A 97 8.78 -1.05 -1.66
N HIS A 98 8.71 0.05 -2.42
CA HIS A 98 7.77 0.22 -3.51
C HIS A 98 8.47 0.54 -4.85
N ALA A 99 9.81 0.67 -4.84
CA ALA A 99 10.62 0.84 -6.04
C ALA A 99 12.07 0.38 -5.85
N PHE A 100 12.85 1.03 -4.98
CA PHE A 100 14.31 0.92 -4.93
C PHE A 100 14.88 0.27 -3.66
N ALA A 101 14.23 0.39 -2.50
CA ALA A 101 14.80 -0.01 -1.21
C ALA A 101 15.28 -1.47 -1.16
N LYS A 102 14.65 -2.39 -1.92
CA LYS A 102 15.12 -3.78 -2.04
C LYS A 102 16.46 -3.94 -2.75
N GLY A 103 16.95 -2.86 -3.38
CA GLY A 103 18.22 -2.85 -4.11
C GLY A 103 19.44 -2.53 -3.24
N VAL A 104 19.32 -2.46 -1.92
CA VAL A 104 20.45 -2.34 -1.00
C VAL A 104 21.43 -3.50 -1.22
N LEU A 105 22.71 -3.22 -1.04
CA LEU A 105 23.73 -4.26 -1.13
C LEU A 105 23.80 -5.03 0.20
N THR A 106 23.93 -6.35 0.10
CA THR A 106 24.01 -7.26 1.24
C THR A 106 25.19 -8.19 1.09
N THR A 107 25.70 -8.71 2.21
CA THR A 107 26.75 -9.71 2.26
C THR A 107 26.17 -11.12 2.42
N ALA A 108 27.00 -12.15 2.32
CA ALA A 108 26.59 -13.54 2.48
C ALA A 108 26.19 -13.90 3.94
N GLU A 109 26.56 -13.07 4.90
CA GLU A 109 26.27 -13.23 6.33
C GLU A 109 25.02 -12.48 6.78
N GLN A 110 24.31 -11.76 5.87
CA GLN A 110 23.16 -10.93 6.18
C GLN A 110 21.87 -11.52 5.65
N LEU A 111 20.84 -11.56 6.46
CA LEU A 111 19.47 -11.93 6.04
C LEU A 111 18.76 -10.70 5.46
N HIS A 112 18.31 -10.76 4.20
CA HIS A 112 17.54 -9.70 3.57
C HIS A 112 16.06 -10.06 3.41
N ILE A 113 15.20 -9.39 4.15
CA ILE A 113 13.73 -9.50 4.05
C ILE A 113 13.19 -8.24 3.35
N SER A 114 12.44 -8.40 2.26
CA SER A 114 11.83 -7.26 1.56
C SER A 114 10.32 -7.22 1.76
N TYR A 115 9.83 -6.21 2.49
CA TYR A 115 8.41 -5.89 2.56
C TYR A 115 8.02 -5.02 1.36
N VAL A 116 7.28 -5.61 0.43
CA VAL A 116 6.93 -4.97 -0.84
C VAL A 116 5.53 -4.36 -0.75
N HIS A 117 5.47 -3.03 -0.83
CA HIS A 117 4.20 -2.30 -0.97
C HIS A 117 3.63 -2.48 -2.37
N SER A 118 4.50 -2.53 -3.36
CA SER A 118 4.20 -2.75 -4.77
C SER A 118 5.51 -2.97 -5.55
N PRO A 119 5.58 -3.84 -6.54
CA PRO A 119 6.60 -3.72 -7.58
C PRO A 119 6.50 -2.37 -8.28
N MET A 120 7.61 -1.83 -8.76
CA MET A 120 7.75 -0.49 -9.36
C MET A 120 6.68 -0.22 -10.44
N ARG A 121 5.56 0.45 -10.07
CA ARG A 121 4.36 0.59 -10.92
C ARG A 121 4.65 1.28 -12.23
N TYR A 122 5.38 2.40 -12.21
CA TYR A 122 5.68 3.19 -13.41
C TYR A 122 6.64 2.48 -14.38
N ALA A 123 7.40 1.52 -13.90
CA ALA A 123 8.26 0.71 -14.76
C ALA A 123 7.52 -0.52 -15.35
N TRP A 124 6.53 -1.06 -14.65
CA TRP A 124 5.84 -2.31 -15.02
C TRP A 124 4.38 -2.07 -15.39
N ASP A 125 3.45 -2.21 -14.46
CA ASP A 125 2.02 -2.31 -14.76
C ASP A 125 1.40 -1.03 -15.31
N LEU A 126 1.82 0.12 -14.79
CA LEU A 126 1.28 1.43 -15.17
C LEU A 126 2.17 2.19 -16.15
N HIS A 127 3.14 1.51 -16.77
CA HIS A 127 4.14 2.12 -17.65
C HIS A 127 3.53 3.05 -18.72
N PHE A 128 2.56 2.54 -19.48
CA PHE A 128 1.95 3.33 -20.55
C PHE A 128 1.04 4.45 -20.03
N GLN A 129 0.41 4.24 -18.87
CA GLN A 129 -0.40 5.26 -18.23
C GLN A 129 0.48 6.43 -17.76
N TYR A 130 1.59 6.14 -17.06
CA TYR A 130 2.55 7.18 -16.64
C TYR A 130 3.12 7.96 -17.82
N LEU A 131 3.49 7.29 -18.90
CA LEU A 131 3.97 7.99 -20.10
C LEU A 131 2.93 9.00 -20.64
N ARG A 132 1.64 8.63 -20.68
CA ARG A 132 0.57 9.53 -21.11
C ARG A 132 0.29 10.66 -20.11
N ASP A 133 0.17 10.31 -18.82
CA ASP A 133 -0.17 11.28 -17.77
C ASP A 133 0.90 12.39 -17.63
N TYR A 134 2.15 12.09 -17.96
CA TYR A 134 3.27 13.05 -17.93
C TYR A 134 3.67 13.60 -19.31
N GLY A 135 2.93 13.30 -20.38
CA GLY A 135 3.24 13.75 -21.73
C GLY A 135 4.56 13.23 -22.29
N LEU A 136 4.94 12.00 -21.88
CA LEU A 136 6.15 11.29 -22.27
C LEU A 136 5.86 10.14 -23.26
N ASP A 137 4.70 10.14 -23.88
CA ASP A 137 4.29 9.08 -24.81
C ASP A 137 4.85 9.29 -26.23
N THR A 138 5.29 10.51 -26.58
CA THR A 138 5.84 10.86 -27.89
C THR A 138 7.14 11.68 -27.80
N GLY A 139 7.83 11.82 -28.93
CA GLY A 139 9.01 12.68 -29.09
C GLY A 139 10.28 12.17 -28.36
N ILE A 140 11.35 12.98 -28.43
CA ILE A 140 12.68 12.62 -27.89
C ILE A 140 12.62 12.36 -26.37
N LYS A 141 11.89 13.18 -25.63
CA LYS A 141 11.71 12.96 -24.16
C LYS A 141 11.05 11.61 -23.88
N GLY A 142 10.08 11.21 -24.70
CA GLY A 142 9.41 9.93 -24.58
C GLY A 142 10.35 8.74 -24.87
N HIS A 143 11.25 8.86 -25.86
CA HIS A 143 12.25 7.83 -26.12
C HIS A 143 13.25 7.70 -24.97
N LEU A 144 13.71 8.83 -24.42
CA LEU A 144 14.60 8.84 -23.26
C LEU A 144 13.92 8.22 -22.01
N ALA A 145 12.66 8.56 -21.75
CA ALA A 145 11.88 7.99 -20.64
C ALA A 145 11.73 6.47 -20.79
N ARG A 146 11.41 5.97 -22.00
CA ARG A 146 11.33 4.52 -22.26
C ARG A 146 12.66 3.81 -22.07
N TRP A 147 13.76 4.43 -22.51
CA TRP A 147 15.11 3.91 -22.28
C TRP A 147 15.42 3.84 -20.79
N MET A 148 15.16 4.90 -20.04
CA MET A 148 15.34 4.95 -18.59
C MET A 148 14.51 3.88 -17.88
N PHE A 149 13.22 3.76 -18.19
CA PHE A 149 12.36 2.72 -17.60
C PHE A 149 12.81 1.30 -17.99
N HIS A 150 13.37 1.12 -19.18
CA HIS A 150 13.97 -0.15 -19.56
C HIS A 150 15.17 -0.49 -18.66
N ARG A 151 16.07 0.47 -18.42
CA ARG A 151 17.21 0.29 -17.50
C ARG A 151 16.76 0.02 -16.08
N LEU A 152 15.76 0.73 -15.60
CA LEU A 152 15.17 0.51 -14.28
C LEU A 152 14.57 -0.90 -14.15
N ARG A 153 13.88 -1.42 -15.17
CA ARG A 153 13.36 -2.80 -15.13
C ARG A 153 14.45 -3.85 -15.04
N LEU A 154 15.56 -3.65 -15.73
CA LEU A 154 16.70 -4.57 -15.66
C LEU A 154 17.29 -4.59 -14.24
N TRP A 155 17.54 -3.41 -13.69
CA TRP A 155 18.05 -3.25 -12.33
C TRP A 155 17.07 -3.80 -11.29
N ASP A 156 15.80 -3.46 -11.38
CA ASP A 156 14.73 -3.87 -10.48
C ASP A 156 14.57 -5.40 -10.41
N ARG A 157 14.68 -6.05 -11.57
CA ARG A 157 14.64 -7.53 -11.65
C ARG A 157 15.93 -8.17 -11.14
N GLN A 158 17.07 -7.58 -11.39
CA GLN A 158 18.36 -8.07 -10.93
C GLN A 158 18.45 -8.03 -9.40
N THR A 159 18.08 -6.90 -8.80
CA THR A 159 18.13 -6.72 -7.34
C THR A 159 17.14 -7.59 -6.57
N ALA A 160 16.08 -8.08 -7.22
CA ALA A 160 15.17 -9.04 -6.62
C ALA A 160 15.85 -10.39 -6.26
N ASN A 161 17.00 -10.71 -6.84
CA ASN A 161 17.77 -11.90 -6.51
C ASN A 161 18.56 -11.76 -5.19
N ASN A 162 18.79 -10.54 -4.71
CA ASN A 162 19.49 -10.26 -3.45
C ASN A 162 18.56 -10.33 -2.23
N VAL A 163 17.27 -10.61 -2.45
CA VAL A 163 16.29 -10.74 -1.38
C VAL A 163 16.10 -12.21 -1.02
N ASP A 164 16.31 -12.56 0.24
CA ASP A 164 16.13 -13.93 0.74
C ASP A 164 14.65 -14.27 0.95
N LEU A 165 13.86 -13.30 1.46
CA LEU A 165 12.43 -13.49 1.73
C LEU A 165 11.60 -12.27 1.31
N PHE A 166 10.60 -12.51 0.46
CA PHE A 166 9.62 -11.48 0.10
C PHE A 166 8.37 -11.53 0.98
N LEU A 167 7.99 -10.35 1.50
CA LEU A 167 6.70 -10.11 2.14
C LEU A 167 5.87 -9.19 1.25
N ALA A 168 4.62 -9.55 1.03
CA ALA A 168 3.67 -8.76 0.25
C ALA A 168 2.61 -8.15 1.16
N ASN A 169 2.25 -6.88 0.95
CA ASN A 169 1.20 -6.21 1.73
C ASN A 169 -0.22 -6.72 1.42
N SER A 170 -0.38 -7.57 0.39
CA SER A 170 -1.66 -8.15 -0.03
C SER A 170 -1.44 -9.37 -0.92
N ASP A 171 -2.46 -10.19 -1.12
CA ASP A 171 -2.41 -11.27 -2.09
C ASP A 171 -2.25 -10.74 -3.53
N HIS A 172 -2.88 -9.59 -3.81
CA HIS A 172 -2.70 -8.90 -5.09
C HIS A 172 -1.23 -8.56 -5.34
N VAL A 173 -0.51 -8.00 -4.36
CA VAL A 173 0.94 -7.71 -4.49
C VAL A 173 1.77 -8.98 -4.52
N ARG A 174 1.41 -10.03 -3.78
CA ARG A 174 2.04 -11.35 -3.87
C ARG A 174 2.02 -11.89 -5.31
N GLN A 175 0.87 -11.80 -5.98
CA GLN A 175 0.74 -12.21 -7.39
C GLN A 175 1.59 -11.32 -8.32
N ARG A 176 1.69 -10.01 -8.04
CA ARG A 176 2.54 -9.08 -8.81
C ARG A 176 4.02 -9.38 -8.63
N ILE A 177 4.47 -9.71 -7.41
CA ILE A 177 5.86 -10.15 -7.12
C ILE A 177 6.17 -11.39 -7.96
N TRP A 178 5.30 -12.39 -7.92
CA TRP A 178 5.46 -13.59 -8.75
C TRP A 178 5.53 -13.28 -10.24
N ARG A 179 4.67 -12.39 -10.70
CA ARG A 179 4.60 -12.01 -12.12
C ARG A 179 5.85 -11.26 -12.58
N THR A 180 6.38 -10.38 -11.74
CA THR A 180 7.50 -9.48 -12.06
C THR A 180 8.85 -10.15 -11.83
N TYR A 181 9.03 -10.80 -10.68
CA TYR A 181 10.33 -11.32 -10.23
C TYR A 181 10.44 -12.84 -10.32
N ARG A 182 9.34 -13.56 -10.46
CA ARG A 182 9.26 -15.04 -10.37
C ARG A 182 9.74 -15.56 -9.01
N ARG A 183 9.53 -14.78 -7.96
CA ARG A 183 9.83 -15.14 -6.58
C ARG A 183 8.53 -15.31 -5.80
N PRO A 184 8.42 -16.33 -4.94
CA PRO A 184 7.30 -16.45 -4.03
C PRO A 184 7.35 -15.35 -2.96
N ALA A 185 6.22 -15.05 -2.34
CA ALA A 185 6.12 -14.08 -1.25
C ALA A 185 5.08 -14.53 -0.22
N ARG A 186 5.31 -14.21 1.04
CA ARG A 186 4.34 -14.38 2.11
C ARG A 186 3.52 -13.09 2.28
N VAL A 187 2.21 -13.23 2.43
CA VAL A 187 1.35 -12.06 2.69
C VAL A 187 1.46 -11.68 4.18
N LEU A 188 1.75 -10.41 4.40
CA LEU A 188 1.68 -9.73 5.68
C LEU A 188 0.94 -8.40 5.47
N TYR A 189 -0.34 -8.37 5.80
CA TYR A 189 -1.17 -7.17 5.63
C TYR A 189 -0.62 -5.98 6.42
N PRO A 190 -0.69 -4.76 5.86
CA PRO A 190 -0.16 -3.57 6.51
C PRO A 190 -0.93 -3.22 7.79
N PRO A 191 -0.31 -2.49 8.73
CA PRO A 191 -0.96 -2.05 9.96
C PRO A 191 -1.99 -0.96 9.65
N VAL A 192 -3.21 -1.13 10.17
CA VAL A 192 -4.25 -0.10 10.16
C VAL A 192 -4.55 0.31 11.59
N LYS A 193 -4.63 1.62 11.85
CA LYS A 193 -4.87 2.19 13.19
C LYS A 193 -6.35 2.11 13.58
N VAL A 194 -6.90 0.89 13.58
CA VAL A 194 -8.35 0.66 13.81
C VAL A 194 -8.83 1.23 15.14
N GLU A 195 -7.96 1.32 16.14
CA GLU A 195 -8.25 1.86 17.47
C GLU A 195 -8.56 3.36 17.46
N LYS A 196 -8.12 4.09 16.44
CA LYS A 196 -8.41 5.51 16.26
C LYS A 196 -9.82 5.80 15.75
N PHE A 197 -10.52 4.77 15.28
CA PHE A 197 -11.86 4.88 14.68
C PHE A 197 -12.91 4.36 15.66
N GLY A 198 -13.84 5.24 16.05
CA GLY A 198 -14.98 4.87 16.89
C GLY A 198 -16.03 4.09 16.09
N LEU A 199 -16.55 3.01 16.66
CA LEU A 199 -17.65 2.26 16.04
C LEU A 199 -18.95 3.08 16.14
N GLN A 200 -19.57 3.38 15.00
CA GLN A 200 -20.88 4.04 14.90
C GLN A 200 -21.88 3.11 14.21
N ARG A 201 -23.00 2.82 14.89
CA ARG A 201 -24.00 1.89 14.36
C ARG A 201 -25.09 2.60 13.56
N GLU A 202 -25.45 3.80 13.98
CA GLU A 202 -26.42 4.64 13.27
C GLU A 202 -25.70 5.40 12.17
N LYS A 203 -26.29 5.44 10.98
CA LYS A 203 -25.69 6.05 9.80
C LYS A 203 -26.58 7.14 9.25
N ASP A 204 -25.95 8.24 8.86
CA ASP A 204 -26.61 9.33 8.15
C ASP A 204 -26.89 8.99 6.68
N ASP A 205 -27.70 9.81 6.03
CA ASP A 205 -28.09 9.59 4.63
C ASP A 205 -27.13 10.30 3.65
N TYR A 206 -25.85 9.89 3.69
CA TYR A 206 -24.86 10.29 2.68
C TYR A 206 -23.80 9.19 2.48
N TYR A 207 -23.19 9.20 1.31
CA TYR A 207 -22.03 8.39 0.96
C TYR A 207 -20.75 9.23 1.11
N VAL A 208 -19.63 8.60 1.43
CA VAL A 208 -18.34 9.28 1.56
C VAL A 208 -17.26 8.61 0.73
N SER A 209 -16.36 9.41 0.18
CA SER A 209 -15.12 8.94 -0.43
C SER A 209 -13.96 9.81 0.05
N VAL A 210 -12.89 9.19 0.51
CA VAL A 210 -11.70 9.87 1.06
C VAL A 210 -10.47 9.40 0.31
N SER A 211 -9.77 10.32 -0.37
CA SER A 211 -8.49 10.00 -1.03
C SER A 211 -7.75 11.26 -1.50
N ARG A 212 -6.46 11.10 -1.84
CA ARG A 212 -5.77 12.07 -2.72
C ARG A 212 -6.48 12.12 -4.07
N LEU A 213 -6.72 13.32 -4.60
CA LEU A 213 -7.42 13.52 -5.88
C LEU A 213 -6.44 13.40 -7.06
N VAL A 214 -6.02 12.16 -7.35
CA VAL A 214 -5.14 11.79 -8.46
C VAL A 214 -5.83 10.79 -9.39
N SER A 215 -5.41 10.72 -10.65
CA SER A 215 -6.11 10.00 -11.73
C SER A 215 -6.42 8.53 -11.40
N TYR A 216 -5.48 7.80 -10.83
CA TYR A 216 -5.67 6.38 -10.51
C TYR A 216 -6.66 6.11 -9.36
N LYS A 217 -7.02 7.12 -8.55
CA LYS A 217 -8.06 7.02 -7.51
C LYS A 217 -9.48 7.07 -8.08
N ARG A 218 -9.63 7.47 -9.34
CA ARG A 218 -10.92 7.45 -10.08
C ARG A 218 -12.03 8.27 -9.44
N MET A 219 -11.71 9.38 -8.80
CA MET A 219 -12.72 10.23 -8.15
C MET A 219 -13.73 10.81 -9.16
N GLU A 220 -13.28 11.12 -10.37
CA GLU A 220 -14.17 11.56 -11.45
C GLU A 220 -15.26 10.53 -11.77
N LEU A 221 -14.92 9.23 -11.78
CA LEU A 221 -15.87 8.14 -11.97
C LEU A 221 -16.92 8.11 -10.85
N ILE A 222 -16.49 8.32 -9.60
CA ILE A 222 -17.40 8.34 -8.44
C ILE A 222 -18.38 9.54 -8.57
N VAL A 223 -17.86 10.73 -8.84
CA VAL A 223 -18.67 11.94 -9.02
C VAL A 223 -19.67 11.78 -10.18
N GLU A 224 -19.24 11.19 -11.30
CA GLU A 224 -20.10 10.93 -12.46
C GLU A 224 -21.20 9.91 -12.13
N ALA A 225 -20.90 8.86 -11.38
CA ALA A 225 -21.93 7.91 -10.90
C ALA A 225 -23.00 8.63 -10.06
N PHE A 226 -22.58 9.51 -9.14
CA PHE A 226 -23.53 10.28 -8.29
C PHE A 226 -24.29 11.35 -9.06
N ARG A 227 -23.74 11.89 -10.14
CA ARG A 227 -24.49 12.77 -11.06
C ARG A 227 -25.76 12.08 -11.60
N ALA A 228 -25.64 10.78 -11.93
CA ALA A 228 -26.79 9.97 -12.39
C ALA A 228 -27.78 9.63 -11.25
N MET A 229 -27.41 9.92 -10.00
CA MET A 229 -28.22 9.59 -8.81
C MET A 229 -28.53 10.85 -7.97
N PRO A 230 -29.30 11.83 -8.45
CA PRO A 230 -29.42 13.16 -7.84
C PRO A 230 -30.06 13.17 -6.42
N ARG A 231 -30.73 12.10 -6.04
CA ARG A 231 -31.32 11.97 -4.69
C ARG A 231 -30.32 11.47 -3.65
N ARG A 232 -29.13 10.99 -4.06
CA ARG A 232 -28.10 10.44 -3.17
C ARG A 232 -27.00 11.47 -2.95
N LYS A 233 -26.67 11.75 -1.71
CA LYS A 233 -25.64 12.71 -1.32
C LYS A 233 -24.29 12.03 -1.28
N LEU A 234 -23.26 12.67 -1.85
CA LEU A 234 -21.87 12.24 -1.75
C LEU A 234 -21.02 13.34 -1.11
N VAL A 235 -20.20 12.97 -0.15
CA VAL A 235 -19.15 13.82 0.41
C VAL A 235 -17.79 13.29 -0.07
N VAL A 236 -17.00 14.14 -0.69
CA VAL A 236 -15.63 13.84 -1.14
C VAL A 236 -14.65 14.63 -0.28
N ILE A 237 -13.75 13.91 0.41
CA ILE A 237 -12.73 14.51 1.25
C ILE A 237 -11.35 14.18 0.67
N GLY A 238 -10.52 15.22 0.53
CA GLY A 238 -9.16 15.13 0.01
C GLY A 238 -8.85 16.24 -0.96
N ASP A 239 -7.57 16.34 -1.32
CA ASP A 239 -7.08 17.35 -2.24
C ASP A 239 -6.12 16.71 -3.26
N GLY A 240 -5.80 17.43 -4.32
CA GLY A 240 -4.87 16.98 -5.35
C GLY A 240 -5.08 17.63 -6.70
N PRO A 241 -4.30 17.21 -7.70
CA PRO A 241 -4.31 17.82 -9.04
C PRO A 241 -5.69 17.84 -9.72
N GLN A 242 -6.58 16.89 -9.40
CA GLN A 242 -7.91 16.81 -10.01
C GLN A 242 -8.96 17.72 -9.36
N MET A 243 -8.66 18.42 -8.25
CA MET A 243 -9.63 19.22 -7.53
C MET A 243 -10.32 20.26 -8.44
N ARG A 244 -9.54 20.98 -9.25
CA ARG A 244 -10.10 22.02 -10.15
C ARG A 244 -11.05 21.43 -11.20
N SER A 245 -10.70 20.29 -11.78
CA SER A 245 -11.55 19.58 -12.75
C SER A 245 -12.85 19.11 -12.13
N LEU A 246 -12.78 18.54 -10.92
CA LEU A 246 -13.94 18.08 -10.16
C LEU A 246 -14.87 19.24 -9.79
N GLN A 247 -14.32 20.37 -9.33
CA GLN A 247 -15.10 21.58 -8.99
C GLN A 247 -15.86 22.15 -10.19
N ALA A 248 -15.22 22.19 -11.37
CA ALA A 248 -15.82 22.73 -12.58
C ALA A 248 -17.06 21.93 -13.05
N HIS A 249 -17.17 20.66 -12.65
CA HIS A 249 -18.24 19.76 -13.09
C HIS A 249 -18.98 19.10 -11.91
N CYS A 250 -18.94 19.69 -10.72
CA CYS A 250 -19.55 19.13 -9.52
C CYS A 250 -21.07 19.19 -9.58
N PRO A 251 -21.80 18.07 -9.49
CA PRO A 251 -23.26 18.10 -9.42
C PRO A 251 -23.74 18.54 -8.03
N PRO A 252 -24.97 19.08 -7.89
CA PRO A 252 -25.44 19.68 -6.64
C PRO A 252 -25.58 18.73 -5.45
N ASN A 253 -25.66 17.43 -5.69
CA ASN A 253 -25.71 16.39 -4.67
C ASN A 253 -24.33 15.88 -4.21
N VAL A 254 -23.24 16.47 -4.72
CA VAL A 254 -21.86 16.14 -4.35
C VAL A 254 -21.22 17.35 -3.66
N THR A 255 -20.64 17.12 -2.48
CA THR A 255 -19.88 18.12 -1.73
C THR A 255 -18.40 17.79 -1.77
N LEU A 256 -17.58 18.69 -2.32
CA LEU A 256 -16.12 18.60 -2.33
C LEU A 256 -15.57 19.40 -1.14
N MET A 257 -15.06 18.72 -0.11
CA MET A 257 -14.61 19.38 1.12
C MET A 257 -13.15 19.84 1.10
N GLY A 258 -12.38 19.38 0.11
CA GLY A 258 -10.94 19.60 0.13
C GLY A 258 -10.24 18.75 1.18
N TRP A 259 -9.01 19.13 1.51
CA TRP A 259 -8.28 18.51 2.61
C TRP A 259 -8.95 18.82 3.93
N GLN A 260 -9.05 17.81 4.80
CA GLN A 260 -9.62 17.94 6.13
C GLN A 260 -8.71 17.28 7.20
N PRO A 261 -8.73 17.78 8.45
CA PRO A 261 -8.05 17.13 9.57
C PRO A 261 -8.58 15.71 9.83
N ASP A 262 -7.74 14.87 10.42
CA ASP A 262 -8.07 13.45 10.69
C ASP A 262 -9.36 13.28 11.53
N GLU A 263 -9.63 14.21 12.45
CA GLU A 263 -10.85 14.19 13.29
C GLU A 263 -12.10 14.29 12.42
N VAL A 264 -12.11 15.23 11.48
CA VAL A 264 -13.23 15.47 10.55
C VAL A 264 -13.38 14.26 9.61
N VAL A 265 -12.26 13.74 9.10
CA VAL A 265 -12.30 12.53 8.26
C VAL A 265 -12.93 11.36 9.00
N ARG A 266 -12.53 11.12 10.27
CA ARG A 266 -13.09 10.05 11.09
C ARG A 266 -14.60 10.23 11.34
N GLU A 267 -15.02 11.45 11.62
CA GLU A 267 -16.45 11.77 11.82
C GLU A 267 -17.28 11.44 10.57
N TYR A 268 -16.81 11.90 9.40
CA TYR A 268 -17.52 11.62 8.14
C TYR A 268 -17.49 10.13 7.78
N LEU A 269 -16.39 9.43 8.04
CA LEU A 269 -16.32 7.98 7.85
C LEU A 269 -17.30 7.24 8.77
N ALA A 270 -17.36 7.65 10.04
CA ALA A 270 -18.20 6.99 11.04
C ALA A 270 -19.69 7.12 10.74
N ASN A 271 -20.15 8.30 10.32
CA ASN A 271 -21.57 8.58 10.14
C ASN A 271 -22.08 8.24 8.71
N ALA A 272 -21.21 8.00 7.75
CA ALA A 272 -21.62 7.72 6.38
C ALA A 272 -22.44 6.43 6.26
N ARG A 273 -23.43 6.44 5.36
CA ARG A 273 -24.21 5.25 4.97
C ARG A 273 -23.34 4.16 4.36
N ALA A 274 -22.39 4.54 3.51
CA ALA A 274 -21.32 3.69 2.99
C ALA A 274 -20.13 4.51 2.51
N PHE A 275 -18.97 3.88 2.52
CA PHE A 275 -17.75 4.39 1.90
C PHE A 275 -17.67 3.91 0.45
N VAL A 276 -17.39 4.81 -0.49
CA VAL A 276 -17.29 4.50 -1.93
C VAL A 276 -15.85 4.53 -2.39
N PHE A 277 -15.40 3.46 -3.04
CA PHE A 277 -14.00 3.29 -3.44
C PHE A 277 -13.88 2.70 -4.85
N ALA A 278 -13.47 3.51 -5.81
CA ALA A 278 -13.36 3.09 -7.22
C ALA A 278 -11.94 2.81 -7.69
N ALA A 279 -10.93 2.97 -6.83
CA ALA A 279 -9.54 2.78 -7.18
C ALA A 279 -9.18 1.28 -7.33
N HIS A 280 -8.23 1.01 -8.23
CA HIS A 280 -7.53 -0.27 -8.28
C HIS A 280 -6.22 -0.12 -7.50
N GLU A 281 -6.23 -0.53 -6.24
CA GLU A 281 -5.09 -0.39 -5.33
C GLU A 281 -4.52 -1.72 -4.88
N ASP A 282 -3.30 -1.66 -4.35
CA ASP A 282 -2.58 -2.84 -3.89
C ASP A 282 -3.17 -3.42 -2.60
N PHE A 283 -3.63 -2.59 -1.67
CA PHE A 283 -4.32 -3.01 -0.45
C PHE A 283 -5.60 -2.20 -0.19
N GLY A 284 -5.48 -0.87 -0.09
CA GLY A 284 -6.60 0.02 0.23
C GLY A 284 -6.81 0.16 1.75
N ILE A 285 -6.07 1.06 2.38
CA ILE A 285 -6.19 1.34 3.82
C ILE A 285 -7.55 1.99 4.12
N SER A 286 -7.98 2.99 3.34
CA SER A 286 -9.21 3.74 3.60
C SER A 286 -10.49 2.88 3.64
N PRO A 287 -10.68 1.84 2.80
CA PRO A 287 -11.75 0.87 2.98
C PRO A 287 -11.75 0.16 4.35
N VAL A 288 -10.56 -0.15 4.89
CA VAL A 288 -10.44 -0.78 6.21
C VAL A 288 -10.75 0.23 7.33
N GLU A 289 -10.32 1.49 7.18
CA GLU A 289 -10.63 2.58 8.12
C GLU A 289 -12.15 2.85 8.19
N ALA A 290 -12.83 2.85 7.05
CA ALA A 290 -14.29 2.95 7.01
C ALA A 290 -14.96 1.79 7.76
N GLN A 291 -14.52 0.55 7.52
CA GLN A 291 -15.03 -0.63 8.21
C GLN A 291 -14.71 -0.61 9.72
N ALA A 292 -13.58 -0.01 10.13
CA ALA A 292 -13.27 0.20 11.54
C ALA A 292 -14.30 1.10 12.24
N CYS A 293 -14.92 2.03 11.51
CA CYS A 293 -16.06 2.83 11.98
C CYS A 293 -17.42 2.07 11.94
N GLY A 294 -17.44 0.83 11.51
CA GLY A 294 -18.69 0.10 11.22
C GLY A 294 -19.38 0.54 9.93
N THR A 295 -18.66 1.24 9.03
CA THR A 295 -19.21 1.74 7.77
C THR A 295 -18.99 0.75 6.66
N PRO A 296 -20.05 0.28 5.98
CA PRO A 296 -19.94 -0.62 4.84
C PRO A 296 -19.19 0.02 3.67
N VAL A 297 -18.59 -0.81 2.82
CA VAL A 297 -17.79 -0.35 1.68
C VAL A 297 -18.42 -0.79 0.36
N ILE A 298 -18.56 0.14 -0.58
CA ILE A 298 -18.87 -0.16 -1.99
C ILE A 298 -17.59 0.06 -2.78
N ALA A 299 -16.93 -1.02 -3.24
CA ALA A 299 -15.62 -0.93 -3.85
C ALA A 299 -15.55 -1.59 -5.22
N TYR A 300 -14.59 -1.12 -6.05
CA TYR A 300 -14.23 -1.82 -7.27
C TYR A 300 -13.64 -3.20 -6.93
N GLY A 301 -14.20 -4.26 -7.54
CA GLY A 301 -13.87 -5.65 -7.27
C GLY A 301 -12.53 -6.11 -7.84
N ALA A 302 -11.46 -5.31 -7.67
CA ALA A 302 -10.13 -5.65 -8.14
C ALA A 302 -9.05 -5.10 -7.19
N GLY A 303 -7.85 -5.71 -7.24
CA GLY A 303 -6.75 -5.35 -6.34
C GLY A 303 -7.04 -5.76 -4.89
N GLY A 304 -6.53 -5.00 -3.94
CA GLY A 304 -6.69 -5.26 -2.50
C GLY A 304 -8.13 -5.19 -1.99
N SER A 305 -9.05 -4.52 -2.72
CA SER A 305 -10.45 -4.45 -2.31
C SER A 305 -11.11 -5.83 -2.22
N VAL A 306 -10.68 -6.79 -3.04
CA VAL A 306 -11.19 -8.18 -3.00
C VAL A 306 -10.80 -8.90 -1.70
N GLU A 307 -9.73 -8.45 -1.06
CA GLU A 307 -9.22 -9.00 0.20
C GLU A 307 -9.77 -8.25 1.42
N THR A 308 -9.99 -6.93 1.28
CA THR A 308 -10.39 -6.07 2.39
C THR A 308 -11.90 -5.91 2.55
N VAL A 309 -12.70 -6.26 1.53
CA VAL A 309 -14.17 -6.15 1.54
C VAL A 309 -14.80 -7.52 1.35
N ARG A 310 -15.67 -7.90 2.28
CA ARG A 310 -16.47 -9.14 2.22
C ARG A 310 -17.78 -8.85 1.52
N ASP A 311 -17.91 -9.32 0.27
CA ASP A 311 -19.09 -9.03 -0.56
C ASP A 311 -20.36 -9.65 0.03
N VAL A 312 -21.41 -8.84 0.18
CA VAL A 312 -22.71 -9.22 0.74
C VAL A 312 -23.44 -10.31 -0.06
N ARG A 313 -23.07 -10.50 -1.31
CA ARG A 313 -23.65 -11.52 -2.18
C ARG A 313 -23.05 -12.91 -1.96
N THR A 314 -21.80 -12.98 -1.50
CA THR A 314 -21.00 -14.22 -1.53
C THR A 314 -20.36 -14.61 -0.21
N ARG A 315 -20.29 -13.70 0.78
CA ARG A 315 -19.60 -13.95 2.05
C ARG A 315 -20.52 -13.95 3.26
N PRO A 316 -20.33 -14.85 4.23
CA PRO A 316 -20.94 -14.72 5.56
C PRO A 316 -20.33 -13.50 6.26
N GLU A 317 -21.07 -12.84 7.15
CA GLU A 317 -20.68 -11.61 7.83
C GLU A 317 -20.12 -10.57 6.82
N PRO A 318 -20.94 -10.11 5.87
CA PRO A 318 -20.47 -9.21 4.82
C PRO A 318 -20.08 -7.84 5.39
N THR A 319 -19.18 -7.15 4.70
CA THR A 319 -18.74 -5.80 5.09
C THR A 319 -18.94 -4.78 3.98
N GLY A 320 -19.47 -5.19 2.84
CA GLY A 320 -19.69 -4.30 1.71
C GLY A 320 -20.18 -5.01 0.47
N LEU A 321 -20.04 -4.33 -0.66
CA LEU A 321 -20.41 -4.81 -1.99
C LEU A 321 -19.31 -4.44 -3.00
N LEU A 322 -18.95 -5.38 -3.86
CA LEU A 322 -17.96 -5.18 -4.92
C LEU A 322 -18.65 -4.98 -6.26
N PHE A 323 -18.25 -3.96 -7.04
CA PHE A 323 -18.71 -3.79 -8.42
C PHE A 323 -17.66 -4.24 -9.44
N GLU A 324 -18.12 -4.78 -10.58
CA GLU A 324 -17.28 -5.57 -11.48
C GLU A 324 -16.50 -4.73 -12.50
N HIS A 325 -17.12 -3.64 -13.00
CA HIS A 325 -16.49 -2.81 -14.04
C HIS A 325 -16.18 -1.43 -13.52
N GLN A 326 -14.97 -0.95 -13.73
CA GLN A 326 -14.53 0.40 -13.28
C GLN A 326 -15.18 1.49 -14.15
N THR A 327 -16.52 1.59 -14.10
CA THR A 327 -17.36 2.55 -14.81
C THR A 327 -18.38 3.19 -13.88
N ALA A 328 -18.81 4.43 -14.20
CA ALA A 328 -19.83 5.14 -13.44
C ALA A 328 -21.16 4.38 -13.39
N ALA A 329 -21.54 3.75 -14.50
CA ALA A 329 -22.77 2.94 -14.58
C ALA A 329 -22.73 1.72 -13.66
N SER A 330 -21.60 0.97 -13.62
CA SER A 330 -21.44 -0.18 -12.74
C SER A 330 -21.45 0.22 -11.26
N LEU A 331 -20.83 1.35 -10.91
CA LEU A 331 -20.89 1.90 -9.56
C LEU A 331 -22.32 2.34 -9.18
N ALA A 332 -23.05 3.01 -10.07
CA ALA A 332 -24.45 3.41 -9.81
C ALA A 332 -25.33 2.18 -9.54
N GLN A 333 -25.23 1.13 -10.35
CA GLN A 333 -25.91 -0.13 -10.13
C GLN A 333 -25.51 -0.78 -8.80
N ALA A 334 -24.24 -0.71 -8.42
CA ALA A 334 -23.79 -1.23 -7.12
C ALA A 334 -24.37 -0.46 -5.94
N VAL A 335 -24.49 0.87 -6.03
CA VAL A 335 -25.16 1.69 -4.99
C VAL A 335 -26.63 1.30 -4.87
N GLU A 336 -27.36 1.10 -5.96
CA GLU A 336 -28.75 0.65 -5.95
C GLU A 336 -28.91 -0.77 -5.38
N ALA A 337 -28.00 -1.68 -5.72
CA ALA A 337 -27.99 -3.03 -5.17
C ALA A 337 -27.65 -3.01 -3.67
N PHE A 338 -26.69 -2.19 -3.26
CA PHE A 338 -26.31 -1.99 -1.86
C PHE A 338 -27.52 -1.55 -1.01
N GLU A 339 -28.30 -0.58 -1.46
CA GLU A 339 -29.47 -0.09 -0.71
C GLU A 339 -30.50 -1.20 -0.43
N LYS A 340 -30.65 -2.17 -1.33
CA LYS A 340 -31.53 -3.32 -1.15
C LYS A 340 -30.94 -4.37 -0.21
N LEU A 341 -29.62 -4.48 -0.15
CA LEU A 341 -28.91 -5.52 0.59
C LEU A 341 -28.27 -5.04 1.89
N ALA A 342 -28.24 -3.72 2.15
CA ALA A 342 -27.53 -3.12 3.29
C ALA A 342 -27.99 -3.65 4.64
N VAL A 343 -29.26 -4.05 4.77
CA VAL A 343 -29.81 -4.67 5.99
C VAL A 343 -29.06 -5.94 6.42
N ARG A 344 -28.33 -6.58 5.51
CA ARG A 344 -27.52 -7.77 5.78
C ARG A 344 -26.10 -7.45 6.27
N ILE A 345 -25.72 -6.17 6.30
CA ILE A 345 -24.36 -5.74 6.66
C ILE A 345 -24.43 -5.08 8.04
N GLU A 346 -23.89 -5.77 9.03
CA GLU A 346 -23.85 -5.29 10.40
C GLU A 346 -22.62 -4.42 10.65
N PRO A 347 -22.75 -3.23 11.26
CA PRO A 347 -21.58 -2.40 11.62
C PRO A 347 -20.54 -3.12 12.47
N ASP A 348 -21.00 -3.96 13.40
CA ASP A 348 -20.09 -4.77 14.22
C ASP A 348 -19.31 -5.82 13.41
N ALA A 349 -19.88 -6.38 12.34
CA ALA A 349 -19.17 -7.28 11.43
C ALA A 349 -18.09 -6.51 10.66
N CYS A 350 -18.38 -5.29 10.21
CA CYS A 350 -17.37 -4.42 9.58
C CYS A 350 -16.20 -4.15 10.54
N ARG A 351 -16.51 -3.80 11.81
CA ARG A 351 -15.49 -3.55 12.84
C ARG A 351 -14.64 -4.78 13.11
N ARG A 352 -15.25 -5.95 13.37
CA ARG A 352 -14.50 -7.21 13.59
C ARG A 352 -13.60 -7.56 12.42
N TRP A 353 -14.06 -7.33 11.19
CA TRP A 353 -13.25 -7.58 10.02
C TRP A 353 -12.06 -6.60 9.91
N ALA A 354 -12.26 -5.31 10.16
CA ALA A 354 -11.20 -4.31 10.19
C ALA A 354 -10.12 -4.63 11.23
N GLU A 355 -10.49 -5.16 12.41
CA GLU A 355 -9.56 -5.56 13.48
C GLU A 355 -8.59 -6.66 13.03
N THR A 356 -8.95 -7.43 12.01
CA THR A 356 -8.02 -8.40 11.42
C THR A 356 -6.84 -7.76 10.68
N PHE A 357 -6.85 -6.45 10.48
CA PHE A 357 -5.77 -5.65 9.88
C PHE A 357 -5.12 -4.67 10.86
N SER A 358 -5.38 -4.81 12.17
CA SER A 358 -4.89 -3.89 13.21
C SER A 358 -3.37 -3.83 13.33
N GLU A 359 -2.86 -2.71 13.86
CA GLU A 359 -1.44 -2.54 14.18
C GLU A 359 -0.94 -3.64 15.14
N ALA A 360 -1.74 -3.98 16.14
CA ALA A 360 -1.38 -5.04 17.10
C ALA A 360 -1.22 -6.42 16.43
N ARG A 361 -2.06 -6.74 15.42
CA ARG A 361 -1.89 -7.97 14.64
C ARG A 361 -0.64 -7.93 13.78
N PHE A 362 -0.41 -6.82 13.08
CA PHE A 362 0.80 -6.63 12.27
C PHE A 362 2.04 -6.82 13.14
N ALA A 363 2.12 -6.15 14.29
CA ALA A 363 3.25 -6.21 15.22
C ALA A 363 3.58 -7.65 15.63
N ARG A 364 2.58 -8.41 16.08
CA ARG A 364 2.79 -9.82 16.47
C ARG A 364 3.28 -10.67 15.32
N GLN A 365 2.66 -10.54 14.14
CA GLN A 365 3.02 -11.33 12.96
C GLN A 365 4.39 -10.96 12.41
N PHE A 366 4.70 -9.66 12.36
CA PHE A 366 5.98 -9.17 11.87
C PHE A 366 7.13 -9.62 12.78
N LYS A 367 7.00 -9.43 14.10
CA LYS A 367 8.02 -9.84 15.05
C LYS A 367 8.29 -11.36 15.00
N ALA A 368 7.24 -12.17 15.06
CA ALA A 368 7.37 -13.63 14.96
C ALA A 368 8.01 -14.07 13.63
N LEU A 369 7.71 -13.35 12.54
CA LEU A 369 8.26 -13.65 11.23
C LEU A 369 9.76 -13.32 11.18
N ILE A 370 10.21 -12.18 11.72
CA ILE A 370 11.62 -11.81 11.80
C ILE A 370 12.40 -12.87 12.62
N GLU A 371 11.91 -13.21 13.82
CA GLU A 371 12.53 -14.20 14.71
C GLU A 371 12.65 -15.58 14.03
N THR A 372 11.54 -16.08 13.47
CA THR A 372 11.52 -17.38 12.79
C THR A 372 12.41 -17.38 11.55
N SER A 373 12.41 -16.29 10.77
CA SER A 373 13.24 -16.21 9.57
C SER A 373 14.73 -16.17 9.89
N TRP A 374 15.11 -15.49 10.96
CA TRP A 374 16.49 -15.46 11.43
C TRP A 374 17.00 -16.85 11.88
N ASP A 375 16.20 -17.58 12.64
CA ASP A 375 16.55 -18.93 13.11
C ASP A 375 16.66 -19.92 11.95
N GLU A 376 15.73 -19.89 11.01
CA GLU A 376 15.76 -20.70 9.80
C GLU A 376 16.96 -20.36 8.90
N TRP A 377 17.24 -19.07 8.73
CA TRP A 377 18.36 -18.61 7.91
C TRP A 377 19.70 -19.06 8.49
N LYS A 378 19.90 -18.94 9.80
CA LYS A 378 21.12 -19.44 10.47
C LYS A 378 21.28 -20.95 10.33
N SER A 379 20.20 -21.70 10.33
CA SER A 379 20.25 -23.16 10.23
C SER A 379 20.44 -23.64 8.80
N ASN A 380 19.76 -23.05 7.83
CA ASN A 380 19.86 -23.38 6.40
C ASN A 380 19.29 -22.26 5.52
N PRO A 381 20.11 -21.29 5.09
CA PRO A 381 19.67 -20.17 4.24
C PRO A 381 18.93 -20.61 2.97
N GLN A 382 19.34 -21.70 2.35
CA GLN A 382 18.77 -22.17 1.08
C GLN A 382 17.32 -22.68 1.22
N SER A 383 16.90 -23.10 2.41
CA SER A 383 15.55 -23.60 2.67
C SER A 383 14.60 -22.54 3.21
N LEU A 384 15.08 -21.34 3.54
CA LEU A 384 14.33 -20.28 4.20
C LEU A 384 12.99 -19.99 3.48
N GLU A 385 13.07 -19.69 2.19
CA GLU A 385 11.90 -19.31 1.40
C GLU A 385 10.83 -20.41 1.40
N ALA A 386 11.23 -21.66 1.21
CA ALA A 386 10.33 -22.79 1.20
C ALA A 386 9.67 -23.06 2.58
N ARG A 387 10.41 -22.87 3.67
CA ARG A 387 9.90 -23.11 5.04
C ARG A 387 8.98 -22.00 5.52
N ILE A 388 9.34 -20.73 5.28
CA ILE A 388 8.56 -19.59 5.75
C ILE A 388 7.29 -19.40 4.93
N ILE A 389 7.36 -19.62 3.61
CA ILE A 389 6.20 -19.47 2.72
C ILE A 389 5.36 -20.74 2.67
N GLY A 390 5.98 -21.88 2.98
CA GLY A 390 5.40 -23.21 2.80
C GLY A 390 5.54 -23.72 1.37
N PRO A 391 5.22 -25.00 1.11
CA PRO A 391 5.21 -25.51 -0.25
C PRO A 391 4.34 -24.59 -1.09
N LEU A 392 4.81 -24.26 -2.28
CA LEU A 392 4.01 -23.56 -3.30
C LEU A 392 2.75 -24.41 -3.50
N SER A 393 1.80 -24.26 -2.60
CA SER A 393 0.50 -24.88 -2.77
C SER A 393 0.02 -24.31 -4.08
N ASN A 394 -0.24 -25.17 -5.06
CA ASN A 394 -1.14 -24.95 -6.18
C ASN A 394 -2.54 -24.64 -5.60
N ARG A 395 -2.66 -23.66 -4.74
CA ARG A 395 -3.91 -22.96 -4.52
C ARG A 395 -4.10 -22.15 -5.80
N GLN A 396 -4.58 -22.86 -6.83
CA GLN A 396 -5.42 -22.21 -7.81
C GLN A 396 -6.31 -21.24 -7.03
N PRO A 397 -6.46 -19.99 -7.47
CA PRO A 397 -7.51 -19.14 -6.94
C PRO A 397 -8.74 -20.03 -6.95
N THR A 398 -9.37 -20.20 -5.80
CA THR A 398 -10.56 -20.99 -5.64
C THR A 398 -11.49 -20.63 -6.77
N GLN A 399 -11.58 -21.54 -7.76
CA GLN A 399 -12.55 -21.52 -8.85
C GLN A 399 -13.93 -21.86 -8.25
N GLU A 400 -14.31 -21.21 -7.19
CA GLU A 400 -15.66 -21.16 -6.70
C GLU A 400 -16.12 -19.72 -6.81
N ALA A 401 -16.45 -19.33 -8.02
CA ALA A 401 -17.42 -18.34 -8.45
C ALA A 401 -17.11 -17.86 -9.87
N ARG A 402 -17.36 -18.72 -10.84
CA ARG A 402 -17.90 -18.25 -12.12
C ARG A 402 -19.24 -18.96 -12.28
N PRO A 403 -20.35 -18.23 -12.38
CA PRO A 403 -21.55 -18.74 -13.01
C PRO A 403 -21.35 -18.82 -14.49
#